data_d43de7707f09967082ef0ec95a073032
#
_entry.id   d43de7707f09967082ef0ec95a073032
#
_cell.length_a   1.000
_cell.length_b   1.000
_cell.length_c   1.000
_cell.angle_alpha   90.00
_cell.angle_beta   90.00
_cell.angle_gamma   90.00
#
_symmetry.space_group_name_H-M   'P 1'
#
loop_
_entity.id
_entity.type
_entity.pdbx_description
1 polymer ?
#
loop_
_entity_poly.entity_id
_entity_poly.type
_entity_poly.pdbx_seq_one_letter_code
_entity_poly.pdbx_strand_id
1 'polypeptide(L)'
;WSLSVPRVVEGAAPAASTGSAAAAATASAPSGNSFGRPGETVAFNTMQGAVNKNMEASLAVPCFRVGYTITTDKLDAFSKLVKPKGVTMTALLAKAVAVTLARHPQVNAATTPAGMAYPADVNVAVAVAMEDGGLITPVLRNADRTDLYEMSRQWKDLVKRSRSKQLQTEEYSTCTFTLSNLGMFGVES
;
A
#
# COMPACT_ATOMS: atom_id res chain seq x y z
N TRP A 1 -8.66 22.05 1.55
CA TRP A 1 -8.89 21.08 0.47
C TRP A 1 -8.27 19.77 0.93
N SER A 2 -9.10 18.76 1.20
CA SER A 2 -8.68 17.46 1.68
C SER A 2 -8.68 16.48 0.53
N LEU A 3 -7.54 15.83 0.30
CA LEU A 3 -7.42 14.70 -0.60
C LEU A 3 -7.63 13.43 0.21
N SER A 4 -8.78 12.83 0.00
CA SER A 4 -9.13 11.56 0.62
C SER A 4 -8.98 10.44 -0.41
N VAL A 5 -8.14 9.47 -0.12
CA VAL A 5 -8.16 8.20 -0.86
C VAL A 5 -9.29 7.36 -0.27
N PRO A 6 -10.28 6.90 -1.06
CA PRO A 6 -11.37 6.11 -0.52
C PRO A 6 -10.81 4.79 0.03
N ARG A 7 -11.13 4.53 1.28
CA ARG A 7 -10.97 3.22 1.89
C ARG A 7 -12.01 2.31 1.24
N VAL A 8 -11.58 1.35 0.47
CA VAL A 8 -12.46 0.26 0.02
C VAL A 8 -12.78 -0.57 1.26
N VAL A 9 -13.97 -0.40 1.81
CA VAL A 9 -14.50 -1.28 2.85
C VAL A 9 -14.98 -2.53 2.12
N GLU A 10 -14.29 -3.62 2.35
CA GLU A 10 -14.63 -4.94 1.85
C GLU A 10 -16.02 -5.34 2.37
N GLY A 11 -16.96 -5.50 1.45
CA GLY A 11 -18.31 -5.92 1.75
C GLY A 11 -18.35 -7.35 2.30
N ALA A 12 -19.24 -7.59 3.24
CA ALA A 12 -19.50 -8.86 3.89
C ALA A 12 -19.60 -10.03 2.90
N ALA A 13 -19.04 -11.17 3.30
CA ALA A 13 -19.13 -12.45 2.61
C ALA A 13 -20.59 -12.88 2.42
N PRO A 14 -21.00 -13.37 1.25
CA PRO A 14 -22.31 -14.02 1.09
C PRO A 14 -22.26 -15.44 1.65
N ALA A 15 -23.34 -15.79 2.33
CA ALA A 15 -23.61 -17.09 2.90
C ALA A 15 -23.54 -18.23 1.87
N ALA A 16 -23.04 -19.36 2.32
CA ALA A 16 -22.97 -20.61 1.57
C ALA A 16 -24.35 -21.09 1.12
N SER A 17 -24.51 -21.37 -0.18
CA SER A 17 -25.55 -22.24 -0.71
C SER A 17 -24.93 -23.56 -1.18
N THR A 18 -25.38 -24.63 -0.55
CA THR A 18 -25.10 -26.03 -0.89
C THR A 18 -25.75 -26.40 -2.21
N GLY A 19 -25.00 -27.03 -3.11
CA GLY A 19 -25.60 -27.65 -4.27
C GLY A 19 -24.60 -28.22 -5.30
N SER A 20 -24.45 -29.53 -5.25
CA SER A 20 -24.18 -30.47 -6.33
C SER A 20 -22.80 -30.53 -6.98
N ALA A 21 -22.20 -31.69 -6.78
CA ALA A 21 -20.98 -32.21 -7.43
C ALA A 21 -21.14 -32.34 -8.94
N ALA A 22 -20.11 -31.86 -9.68
CA ALA A 22 -19.77 -32.36 -10.99
C ALA A 22 -18.26 -32.21 -11.23
N ALA A 23 -17.64 -33.37 -11.41
CA ALA A 23 -16.39 -33.71 -12.10
C ALA A 23 -15.23 -32.72 -12.06
N ALA A 24 -14.20 -33.10 -11.29
CA ALA A 24 -12.85 -32.53 -11.27
C ALA A 24 -12.17 -32.72 -12.63
N ALA A 25 -11.91 -31.61 -13.33
CA ALA A 25 -10.80 -31.55 -14.27
C ALA A 25 -9.64 -30.89 -13.48
N THR A 26 -8.63 -31.68 -13.20
CA THR A 26 -7.35 -31.22 -12.62
C THR A 26 -6.62 -30.34 -13.65
N ALA A 27 -6.90 -29.04 -13.63
CA ALA A 27 -6.08 -28.07 -14.30
C ALA A 27 -4.90 -27.75 -13.35
N SER A 28 -3.72 -28.26 -13.68
CA SER A 28 -2.47 -27.84 -13.06
C SER A 28 -2.32 -26.33 -13.22
N ALA A 29 -2.20 -25.61 -12.09
CA ALA A 29 -1.94 -24.19 -12.09
C ALA A 29 -0.61 -23.90 -12.84
N PRO A 30 -0.58 -23.00 -13.83
CA PRO A 30 0.67 -22.62 -14.46
C PRO A 30 1.50 -21.81 -13.47
N SER A 31 2.60 -22.37 -13.03
CA SER A 31 3.67 -21.65 -12.32
C SER A 31 4.48 -20.89 -13.37
N GLY A 32 4.40 -19.57 -13.34
CA GLY A 32 5.24 -18.68 -14.14
C GLY A 32 4.43 -17.56 -14.76
N ASN A 33 5.02 -16.36 -14.86
CA ASN A 33 4.46 -15.22 -15.60
C ASN A 33 4.36 -15.58 -17.09
N SER A 34 3.30 -16.26 -17.50
CA SER A 34 3.04 -16.47 -18.92
C SER A 34 2.33 -15.25 -19.48
N PHE A 35 3.08 -14.40 -20.13
CA PHE A 35 2.49 -13.40 -21.00
C PHE A 35 1.82 -14.12 -22.18
N GLY A 36 0.60 -13.70 -22.53
CA GLY A 36 -0.11 -14.23 -23.71
C GLY A 36 0.69 -14.01 -25.00
N ARG A 37 0.41 -14.81 -26.01
CA ARG A 37 0.99 -14.63 -27.36
C ARG A 37 0.26 -13.52 -28.11
N PRO A 38 0.89 -12.82 -29.05
CA PRO A 38 0.21 -11.86 -29.91
C PRO A 38 -1.04 -12.48 -30.57
N GLY A 39 -2.21 -11.85 -30.42
CA GLY A 39 -3.50 -12.33 -30.91
C GLY A 39 -4.27 -13.26 -29.96
N GLU A 40 -3.71 -13.64 -28.83
CA GLU A 40 -4.36 -14.45 -27.79
C GLU A 40 -5.05 -13.56 -26.75
N THR A 41 -6.25 -13.94 -26.33
CA THR A 41 -6.94 -13.34 -25.20
C THR A 41 -6.80 -14.26 -23.98
N VAL A 42 -6.06 -13.82 -22.97
CA VAL A 42 -5.87 -14.55 -21.72
C VAL A 42 -6.78 -13.97 -20.64
N ALA A 43 -7.54 -14.82 -19.96
CA ALA A 43 -8.41 -14.39 -18.87
C ALA A 43 -7.59 -13.88 -17.70
N PHE A 44 -8.11 -12.83 -17.05
CA PHE A 44 -7.49 -12.30 -15.82
C PHE A 44 -7.48 -13.36 -14.72
N ASN A 45 -6.38 -13.44 -13.99
CA ASN A 45 -6.36 -14.16 -12.72
C ASN A 45 -7.12 -13.36 -11.64
N THR A 46 -7.41 -14.00 -10.50
CA THR A 46 -8.17 -13.38 -9.40
C THR A 46 -7.57 -12.06 -8.93
N MET A 47 -6.24 -11.97 -8.81
CA MET A 47 -5.54 -10.75 -8.40
C MET A 47 -5.69 -9.65 -9.46
N GLN A 48 -5.46 -9.97 -10.72
CA GLN A 48 -5.61 -9.01 -11.82
C GLN A 48 -7.05 -8.48 -11.92
N GLY A 49 -8.04 -9.36 -11.75
CA GLY A 49 -9.45 -8.97 -11.72
C GLY A 49 -9.77 -8.02 -10.55
N ALA A 50 -9.22 -8.29 -9.36
CA ALA A 50 -9.38 -7.41 -8.20
C ALA A 50 -8.71 -6.04 -8.42
N VAL A 51 -7.50 -6.02 -8.98
CA VAL A 51 -6.80 -4.77 -9.33
C VAL A 51 -7.61 -3.96 -10.33
N ASN A 52 -8.12 -4.59 -11.39
CA ASN A 52 -8.93 -3.92 -12.41
C ASN A 52 -10.17 -3.27 -11.80
N LYS A 53 -10.93 -4.03 -11.01
CA LYS A 53 -12.12 -3.52 -10.31
C LYS A 53 -11.80 -2.34 -9.39
N ASN A 54 -10.70 -2.41 -8.65
CA ASN A 54 -10.28 -1.32 -7.76
C ASN A 54 -9.84 -0.08 -8.55
N MET A 55 -9.16 -0.27 -9.69
CA MET A 55 -8.76 0.84 -10.57
C MET A 55 -9.97 1.54 -11.19
N GLU A 56 -10.95 0.77 -11.68
CA GLU A 56 -12.20 1.31 -12.20
C GLU A 56 -12.96 2.11 -11.13
N ALA A 57 -13.06 1.56 -9.90
CA ALA A 57 -13.68 2.27 -8.78
C ALA A 57 -12.95 3.57 -8.41
N SER A 58 -11.62 3.59 -8.54
CA SER A 58 -10.81 4.78 -8.24
C SER A 58 -11.07 5.95 -9.19
N LEU A 59 -11.54 5.69 -10.41
CA LEU A 59 -11.85 6.75 -11.40
C LEU A 59 -13.02 7.63 -10.97
N ALA A 60 -13.90 7.15 -10.10
CA ALA A 60 -15.02 7.93 -9.56
C ALA A 60 -14.59 8.92 -8.47
N VAL A 61 -13.34 8.86 -8.01
CA VAL A 61 -12.83 9.71 -6.93
C VAL A 61 -12.22 10.98 -7.51
N PRO A 62 -12.69 12.18 -7.09
CA PRO A 62 -12.08 13.44 -7.49
C PRO A 62 -10.62 13.51 -7.04
N CYS A 63 -9.70 13.70 -7.97
CA CYS A 63 -8.26 13.78 -7.68
C CYS A 63 -7.75 15.20 -7.91
N PHE A 64 -6.88 15.64 -7.00
CA PHE A 64 -6.09 16.86 -7.15
C PHE A 64 -4.60 16.50 -7.01
N ARG A 65 -3.77 16.98 -7.93
CA ARG A 65 -2.33 16.69 -7.95
C ARG A 65 -1.52 17.95 -7.64
N VAL A 66 -0.60 17.84 -6.71
CA VAL A 66 0.33 18.92 -6.37
C VAL A 66 1.76 18.39 -6.53
N GLY A 67 2.56 19.07 -7.36
CA GLY A 67 3.99 18.85 -7.45
C GLY A 67 4.74 19.86 -6.57
N TYR A 68 5.68 19.38 -5.76
CA TYR A 68 6.51 20.25 -4.93
C TYR A 68 7.92 19.66 -4.78
N THR A 69 8.93 20.49 -4.99
CA THR A 69 10.34 20.10 -4.83
C THR A 69 10.82 20.42 -3.43
N ILE A 70 11.36 19.41 -2.74
CA ILE A 70 11.88 19.53 -1.38
C ILE A 70 13.37 19.27 -1.39
N THR A 71 14.18 20.17 -0.82
CA THR A 71 15.61 19.96 -0.62
C THR A 71 15.85 18.91 0.46
N THR A 72 16.59 17.85 0.14
CA THR A 72 16.80 16.68 1.02
C THR A 72 18.20 16.61 1.65
N ASP A 73 19.09 17.57 1.43
CA ASP A 73 20.48 17.52 1.90
C ASP A 73 20.64 17.17 3.39
N LYS A 74 19.79 17.79 4.26
CA LYS A 74 19.80 17.50 5.70
C LYS A 74 19.29 16.10 6.01
N LEU A 75 18.27 15.64 5.29
CA LEU A 75 17.73 14.29 5.43
C LEU A 75 18.77 13.25 4.98
N ASP A 76 19.46 13.50 3.89
CA ASP A 76 20.49 12.61 3.36
C ASP A 76 21.69 12.52 4.31
N ALA A 77 22.15 13.66 4.85
CA ALA A 77 23.19 13.69 5.88
C ALA A 77 22.77 12.89 7.13
N PHE A 78 21.55 13.09 7.61
CA PHE A 78 21.01 12.37 8.75
C PHE A 78 20.85 10.87 8.46
N SER A 79 20.39 10.51 7.26
CA SER A 79 20.29 9.12 6.81
C SER A 79 21.62 8.40 6.90
N LYS A 80 22.72 9.04 6.45
CA LYS A 80 24.09 8.48 6.54
C LYS A 80 24.49 8.19 7.99
N LEU A 81 24.13 9.06 8.93
CA LEU A 81 24.45 8.89 10.36
C LEU A 81 23.67 7.75 11.02
N VAL A 82 22.41 7.53 10.62
CA VAL A 82 21.53 6.53 11.25
C VAL A 82 21.52 5.18 10.51
N LYS A 83 22.02 5.14 9.28
CA LYS A 83 22.12 3.92 8.47
C LYS A 83 22.87 2.77 9.17
N PRO A 84 24.03 2.99 9.82
CA PRO A 84 24.73 1.94 10.58
C PRO A 84 23.90 1.37 11.73
N LYS A 85 22.97 2.16 12.27
CA LYS A 85 22.03 1.75 13.32
C LYS A 85 20.80 1.01 12.77
N GLY A 86 20.77 0.71 11.47
CA GLY A 86 19.74 -0.08 10.82
C GLY A 86 18.52 0.70 10.33
N VAL A 87 18.56 2.02 10.34
CA VAL A 87 17.47 2.86 9.82
C VAL A 87 17.53 2.92 8.29
N THR A 88 16.38 2.75 7.64
CA THR A 88 16.25 2.83 6.17
C THR A 88 15.73 4.20 5.76
N MET A 89 16.04 4.64 4.53
CA MET A 89 15.49 5.87 3.96
C MET A 89 13.97 5.85 3.92
N THR A 90 13.37 4.72 3.58
CA THR A 90 11.90 4.57 3.58
C THR A 90 11.29 4.81 4.96
N ALA A 91 11.91 4.30 6.02
CA ALA A 91 11.43 4.55 7.38
C ALA A 91 11.58 6.02 7.78
N LEU A 92 12.65 6.70 7.34
CA LEU A 92 12.82 8.13 7.54
C LEU A 92 11.73 8.94 6.84
N LEU A 93 11.46 8.64 5.58
CA LEU A 93 10.40 9.29 4.81
C LEU A 93 9.03 9.04 5.44
N ALA A 94 8.73 7.80 5.81
CA ALA A 94 7.47 7.44 6.47
C ALA A 94 7.31 8.20 7.81
N LYS A 95 8.39 8.33 8.59
CA LYS A 95 8.39 9.11 9.84
C LYS A 95 8.14 10.59 9.59
N ALA A 96 8.83 11.18 8.60
CA ALA A 96 8.64 12.59 8.23
C ALA A 96 7.20 12.87 7.80
N VAL A 97 6.63 12.02 6.95
CA VAL A 97 5.23 12.08 6.52
C VAL A 97 4.30 11.96 7.73
N ALA A 98 4.50 10.97 8.60
CA ALA A 98 3.62 10.74 9.74
C ALA A 98 3.60 11.92 10.72
N VAL A 99 4.76 12.49 11.05
CA VAL A 99 4.86 13.67 11.92
C VAL A 99 4.20 14.90 11.28
N THR A 100 4.29 15.02 9.96
CA THR A 100 3.62 16.11 9.22
C THR A 100 2.10 15.92 9.22
N LEU A 101 1.61 14.70 8.99
CA LEU A 101 0.18 14.38 9.05
C LEU A 101 -0.43 14.64 10.43
N ALA A 102 0.30 14.33 11.51
CA ALA A 102 -0.14 14.64 12.87
C ALA A 102 -0.35 16.15 13.11
N ARG A 103 0.41 17.00 12.41
CA ARG A 103 0.25 18.47 12.43
C ARG A 103 -0.84 18.98 11.51
N HIS A 104 -1.23 18.17 10.51
CA HIS A 104 -2.21 18.53 9.47
C HIS A 104 -3.29 17.44 9.36
N PRO A 105 -4.13 17.25 10.40
CA PRO A 105 -5.09 16.16 10.46
C PRO A 105 -6.11 16.17 9.30
N GLN A 106 -6.36 17.34 8.69
CA GLN A 106 -7.23 17.44 7.51
C GLN A 106 -6.72 16.62 6.32
N VAL A 107 -5.38 16.47 6.18
CA VAL A 107 -4.76 15.69 5.11
C VAL A 107 -4.87 14.18 5.39
N ASN A 108 -4.99 13.79 6.68
CA ASN A 108 -5.19 12.41 7.09
C ASN A 108 -6.68 12.00 7.15
N ALA A 109 -7.60 12.94 6.89
CA ALA A 109 -9.04 12.69 6.95
C ALA A 109 -9.54 11.93 5.72
N ALA A 110 -10.64 11.20 5.89
CA ALA A 110 -11.32 10.46 4.83
C ALA A 110 -12.75 10.96 4.65
N THR A 111 -13.23 11.01 3.39
CA THR A 111 -14.62 11.32 3.09
C THR A 111 -15.48 10.07 3.25
N THR A 112 -16.60 10.21 3.95
CA THR A 112 -17.61 9.18 4.12
C THR A 112 -18.98 9.72 3.72
N PRO A 113 -19.98 8.88 3.48
CA PRO A 113 -21.34 9.35 3.23
C PRO A 113 -21.94 10.22 4.37
N ALA A 114 -21.45 10.04 5.60
CA ALA A 114 -21.87 10.82 6.78
C ALA A 114 -21.07 12.11 6.98
N GLY A 115 -19.98 12.33 6.23
CA GLY A 115 -19.11 13.49 6.35
C GLY A 115 -17.63 13.14 6.40
N MET A 116 -16.80 14.05 6.92
CA MET A 116 -15.36 13.83 7.06
C MET A 116 -15.05 13.04 8.33
N ALA A 117 -14.38 11.90 8.16
CA ALA A 117 -13.85 11.08 9.25
C ALA A 117 -12.38 11.43 9.50
N TYR A 118 -12.05 11.76 10.73
CA TYR A 118 -10.68 12.02 11.20
C TYR A 118 -10.18 10.78 11.96
N PRO A 119 -9.23 10.02 11.41
CA PRO A 119 -8.64 8.88 12.12
C PRO A 119 -7.91 9.35 13.39
N ALA A 120 -8.02 8.57 14.46
CA ALA A 120 -7.29 8.84 15.70
C ALA A 120 -5.79 8.57 15.56
N ASP A 121 -5.42 7.68 14.66
CA ASP A 121 -4.06 7.23 14.42
C ASP A 121 -3.55 7.67 13.05
N VAL A 122 -2.22 7.79 12.93
CA VAL A 122 -1.54 8.02 11.67
C VAL A 122 -0.89 6.71 11.22
N ASN A 123 -1.55 6.02 10.29
CA ASN A 123 -1.11 4.74 9.77
C ASN A 123 -0.64 4.90 8.33
N VAL A 124 0.67 4.82 8.12
CA VAL A 124 1.30 5.04 6.82
C VAL A 124 1.53 3.71 6.11
N ALA A 125 0.80 3.48 5.02
CA ALA A 125 1.09 2.38 4.12
C ALA A 125 2.25 2.75 3.19
N VAL A 126 3.13 1.80 2.91
CA VAL A 126 4.24 2.01 1.97
C VAL A 126 4.15 0.98 0.85
N ALA A 127 4.13 1.45 -0.40
CA ALA A 127 4.04 0.57 -1.56
C ALA A 127 5.31 -0.29 -1.72
N VAL A 128 5.13 -1.61 -1.82
CA VAL A 128 6.18 -2.62 -2.04
C VAL A 128 5.87 -3.42 -3.28
N ALA A 129 6.77 -3.35 -4.27
CA ALA A 129 6.67 -4.17 -5.47
C ALA A 129 7.00 -5.63 -5.15
N MET A 130 6.21 -6.54 -5.68
CA MET A 130 6.36 -7.98 -5.55
C MET A 130 7.07 -8.57 -6.77
N GLU A 131 7.76 -9.69 -6.60
CA GLU A 131 8.49 -10.37 -7.69
C GLU A 131 7.57 -10.90 -8.80
N ASP A 132 6.32 -11.19 -8.46
CA ASP A 132 5.28 -11.63 -9.40
C ASP A 132 4.59 -10.49 -10.16
N GLY A 133 5.11 -9.26 -10.07
CA GLY A 133 4.55 -8.07 -10.70
C GLY A 133 3.38 -7.45 -9.96
N GLY A 134 3.03 -7.98 -8.78
CA GLY A 134 2.02 -7.40 -7.89
C GLY A 134 2.56 -6.24 -7.05
N LEU A 135 1.63 -5.56 -6.38
CA LEU A 135 1.93 -4.51 -5.41
C LEU A 135 1.20 -4.81 -4.11
N ILE A 136 1.89 -4.68 -2.99
CA ILE A 136 1.29 -4.74 -1.66
C ILE A 136 1.68 -3.51 -0.86
N THR A 137 0.82 -3.09 0.06
CA THR A 137 0.99 -1.84 0.81
C THR A 137 0.98 -2.11 2.31
N PRO A 138 2.05 -2.71 2.88
CA PRO A 138 2.15 -2.92 4.33
C PRO A 138 2.07 -1.60 5.09
N VAL A 139 1.47 -1.63 6.27
CA VAL A 139 1.11 -0.46 7.07
C VAL A 139 2.02 -0.33 8.30
N LEU A 140 2.67 0.82 8.41
CA LEU A 140 3.33 1.26 9.63
C LEU A 140 2.28 1.94 10.52
N ARG A 141 1.86 1.27 11.58
CA ARG A 141 0.83 1.77 12.50
C ARG A 141 1.41 2.80 13.45
N ASN A 142 0.60 3.79 13.82
CA ASN A 142 0.97 4.86 14.76
C ASN A 142 2.33 5.49 14.43
N ALA A 143 2.57 5.71 13.14
CA ALA A 143 3.87 6.10 12.63
C ALA A 143 4.36 7.46 13.16
N ASP A 144 3.45 8.33 13.60
CA ASP A 144 3.74 9.61 14.24
C ASP A 144 4.35 9.43 15.64
N ARG A 145 3.93 8.42 16.39
CA ARG A 145 4.33 8.18 17.79
C ARG A 145 5.42 7.13 17.93
N THR A 146 5.50 6.18 16.99
CA THR A 146 6.48 5.09 17.01
C THR A 146 7.91 5.65 16.89
N ASP A 147 8.83 5.16 17.70
CA ASP A 147 10.25 5.50 17.60
C ASP A 147 10.83 5.10 16.24
N LEU A 148 11.78 5.89 15.73
CA LEU A 148 12.35 5.69 14.39
C LEU A 148 13.08 4.35 14.24
N TYR A 149 13.79 3.90 15.27
CA TYR A 149 14.51 2.63 15.23
C TYR A 149 13.54 1.46 15.27
N GLU A 150 12.50 1.56 16.09
CA GLU A 150 11.42 0.58 16.14
C GLU A 150 10.66 0.53 14.81
N MET A 151 10.30 1.67 14.25
CA MET A 151 9.67 1.76 12.94
C MET A 151 10.53 1.10 11.84
N SER A 152 11.85 1.27 11.90
CA SER A 152 12.77 0.64 10.94
C SER A 152 12.84 -0.88 11.10
N ARG A 153 12.74 -1.40 12.33
CA ARG A 153 12.64 -2.85 12.58
C ARG A 153 11.34 -3.41 12.04
N GLN A 154 10.22 -2.76 12.37
CA GLN A 154 8.89 -3.13 11.87
C GLN A 154 8.82 -3.10 10.35
N TRP A 155 9.38 -2.05 9.73
CA TRP A 155 9.46 -1.95 8.27
C TRP A 155 10.21 -3.11 7.63
N LYS A 156 11.36 -3.47 8.16
CA LYS A 156 12.15 -4.62 7.63
C LYS A 156 11.39 -5.94 7.75
N ASP A 157 10.72 -6.17 8.87
CA ASP A 157 9.89 -7.36 9.08
C ASP A 157 8.71 -7.38 8.11
N LEU A 158 7.98 -6.28 7.99
CA LEU A 158 6.86 -6.15 7.06
C LEU A 158 7.28 -6.42 5.61
N VAL A 159 8.41 -5.86 5.15
CA VAL A 159 8.94 -6.11 3.79
C VAL A 159 9.29 -7.58 3.59
N LYS A 160 9.93 -8.21 4.58
CA LYS A 160 10.25 -9.65 4.52
C LYS A 160 9.00 -10.50 4.39
N ARG A 161 8.00 -10.25 5.24
CA ARG A 161 6.72 -11.00 5.24
C ARG A 161 5.84 -10.65 4.03
N SER A 162 5.93 -9.44 3.49
CA SER A 162 5.30 -9.07 2.22
C SER A 162 5.76 -9.98 1.10
N ARG A 163 7.07 -10.10 0.91
CA ARG A 163 7.66 -10.94 -0.15
C ARG A 163 7.32 -12.42 -0.02
N SER A 164 7.21 -12.92 1.21
CA SER A 164 6.77 -14.29 1.48
C SER A 164 5.25 -14.48 1.51
N LYS A 165 4.46 -13.42 1.23
CA LYS A 165 2.98 -13.43 1.25
C LYS A 165 2.39 -13.84 2.61
N GLN A 166 3.06 -13.45 3.71
CA GLN A 166 2.71 -13.81 5.09
C GLN A 166 2.17 -12.62 5.90
N LEU A 167 1.70 -11.57 5.25
CA LEU A 167 1.05 -10.45 5.93
C LEU A 167 -0.37 -10.84 6.36
N GLN A 168 -0.76 -10.39 7.56
CA GLN A 168 -2.14 -10.46 8.02
C GLN A 168 -2.98 -9.36 7.35
N THR A 169 -4.27 -9.59 7.19
CA THR A 169 -5.18 -8.63 6.54
C THR A 169 -5.10 -7.24 7.16
N GLU A 170 -5.00 -7.15 8.48
CA GLU A 170 -4.91 -5.88 9.18
C GLU A 170 -3.61 -5.10 8.90
N GLU A 171 -2.56 -5.79 8.45
CA GLU A 171 -1.26 -5.17 8.16
C GLU A 171 -1.22 -4.47 6.81
N TYR A 172 -2.25 -4.58 5.98
CA TYR A 172 -2.37 -3.85 4.70
C TYR A 172 -3.73 -3.15 4.50
N SER A 173 -4.70 -3.35 5.40
CA SER A 173 -6.05 -2.76 5.27
C SER A 173 -6.31 -1.55 6.18
N THR A 174 -5.46 -1.26 7.15
CA THR A 174 -5.69 -0.23 8.19
C THR A 174 -4.99 1.10 7.92
N CYS A 175 -4.55 1.35 6.67
CA CYS A 175 -3.86 2.59 6.33
C CYS A 175 -4.79 3.82 6.38
N THR A 176 -4.21 4.95 6.75
CA THR A 176 -4.87 6.27 6.64
C THR A 176 -4.21 7.14 5.57
N PHE A 177 -2.95 6.87 5.25
CA PHE A 177 -2.18 7.57 4.22
C PHE A 177 -1.23 6.61 3.51
N THR A 178 -0.97 6.82 2.22
CA THR A 178 -0.07 5.95 1.44
C THR A 178 1.16 6.72 0.96
N LEU A 179 2.33 6.13 1.18
CA LEU A 179 3.62 6.59 0.66
C LEU A 179 4.05 5.69 -0.50
N SER A 180 4.19 6.27 -1.69
CA SER A 180 4.79 5.60 -2.85
C SER A 180 6.18 6.21 -3.11
N ASN A 181 7.20 5.36 -3.26
CA ASN A 181 8.57 5.79 -3.52
C ASN A 181 9.09 5.10 -4.79
N LEU A 182 9.14 5.84 -5.88
CA LEU A 182 9.64 5.39 -7.18
C LEU A 182 11.08 5.85 -7.45
N GLY A 183 11.67 6.65 -6.58
CA GLY A 183 13.03 7.18 -6.75
C GLY A 183 14.10 6.10 -6.86
N MET A 184 13.89 4.92 -6.25
CA MET A 184 14.80 3.77 -6.39
C MET A 184 14.84 3.20 -7.82
N PHE A 185 13.87 3.52 -8.66
CA PHE A 185 13.80 3.10 -10.08
C PHE A 185 14.25 4.21 -11.06
N GLY A 186 14.79 5.32 -10.55
CA GLY A 186 15.21 6.45 -11.36
C GLY A 186 14.06 7.26 -11.96
N VAL A 187 12.86 7.16 -11.38
CA VAL A 187 11.69 7.94 -11.78
C VAL A 187 11.68 9.24 -10.99
N GLU A 188 11.63 10.38 -11.69
CA GLU A 188 11.63 11.71 -11.06
C GLU A 188 10.21 12.19 -10.71
N SER A 189 9.21 11.88 -11.52
CA SER A 189 7.80 12.21 -11.32
C SER A 189 6.86 11.44 -12.26
#